data_dc25806de868eca1829b4035a2357eb3
#
_entry.id   dc25806de868eca1829b4035a2357eb3
#
_cell.length_a   1.000
_cell.length_b   1.000
_cell.length_c   1.000
_cell.angle_alpha   90.00
_cell.angle_beta   90.00
_cell.angle_gamma   90.00
#
_symmetry.space_group_name_H-M   'P 1'
#
loop_
_entity.id
_entity.type
_entity.pdbx_description
1 polymer ?
#
loop_
_entity_poly.entity_id
_entity_poly.type
_entity_poly.pdbx_seq_one_letter_code
_entity_poly.pdbx_strand_id
1 'polypeptide(L)'
;MEFTPPNAPLVVLAFLGLGAVLALTALVFLGAAVLRKTSLLPWIGGFGALIVILYAGVLLADSALSRERTLERGEKKYFCEIDCHLAYSVEDVELSDTVGPPQQPLRANGRWHLVRLKTWFDPKTISPRRGDSPLTPNPRVVYVRDALGHRYEPSEKAGAALTAAGRPSTPLTQPLRPGESYETLLAFDLPVEAPRSRLYVGDDDPVTFLLVGHEESPFHRKIWFRN
;
A
#
# COMPACT_ATOMS: atom_id res chain seq x y z
N MET A 1 0.92 4.38 18.57
CA MET A 1 1.53 3.09 18.17
C MET A 1 2.03 3.20 16.74
N GLU A 2 2.84 2.26 16.28
CA GLU A 2 3.34 2.22 14.91
C GLU A 2 3.04 0.84 14.33
N PHE A 3 2.71 0.78 13.03
CA PHE A 3 2.60 -0.46 12.31
C PHE A 3 3.74 -0.55 11.29
N THR A 4 4.57 -1.56 11.43
CA THR A 4 5.63 -1.90 10.48
C THR A 4 5.40 -3.34 10.03
N PRO A 5 5.38 -3.64 8.71
CA PRO A 5 5.29 -4.99 8.22
C PRO A 5 6.43 -5.85 8.78
N PRO A 6 6.16 -7.00 9.41
CA PRO A 6 7.20 -7.82 9.98
C PRO A 6 8.06 -8.46 8.87
N ASN A 7 9.40 -8.42 9.06
CA ASN A 7 10.36 -9.12 8.18
C ASN A 7 10.31 -8.76 6.68
N ALA A 8 9.82 -7.56 6.30
CA ALA A 8 9.68 -7.17 4.91
C ALA A 8 10.94 -7.42 4.05
N PRO A 9 12.18 -7.06 4.46
CA PRO A 9 13.37 -7.33 3.65
C PRO A 9 13.59 -8.82 3.39
N LEU A 10 13.32 -9.66 4.40
CA LEU A 10 13.52 -11.11 4.29
C LEU A 10 12.50 -11.75 3.36
N VAL A 11 11.25 -11.27 3.39
CA VAL A 11 10.18 -11.71 2.49
C VAL A 11 10.50 -11.37 1.04
N VAL A 12 10.95 -10.14 0.77
CA VAL A 12 11.35 -9.72 -0.58
C VAL A 12 12.53 -10.54 -1.09
N LEU A 13 13.57 -10.75 -0.27
CA LEU A 13 14.71 -11.58 -0.64
C LEU A 13 14.31 -13.04 -0.89
N ALA A 14 13.43 -13.60 -0.07
CA ALA A 14 12.91 -14.96 -0.26
C ALA A 14 12.11 -15.08 -1.57
N PHE A 15 11.27 -14.08 -1.89
CA PHE A 15 10.52 -14.02 -3.14
C PHE A 15 11.45 -13.96 -4.36
N LEU A 16 12.46 -13.09 -4.33
CA LEU A 16 13.45 -12.98 -5.41
C LEU A 16 14.27 -14.29 -5.55
N GLY A 17 14.70 -14.89 -4.45
CA GLY A 17 15.41 -16.18 -4.45
C GLY A 17 14.56 -17.30 -5.04
N LEU A 18 13.27 -17.35 -4.69
CA LEU A 18 12.31 -18.29 -5.26
C LEU A 18 12.17 -18.09 -6.77
N GLY A 19 12.03 -16.84 -7.23
CA GLY A 19 11.98 -16.50 -8.64
C GLY A 19 13.22 -16.98 -9.40
N ALA A 20 14.41 -16.78 -8.82
CA ALA A 20 15.67 -17.26 -9.41
C ALA A 20 15.71 -18.80 -9.52
N VAL A 21 15.27 -19.54 -8.48
CA VAL A 21 15.19 -21.01 -8.51
C VAL A 21 14.20 -21.48 -9.56
N LEU A 22 13.03 -20.86 -9.68
CA LEU A 22 12.04 -21.22 -10.71
C LEU A 22 12.56 -20.93 -12.13
N ALA A 23 13.24 -19.80 -12.33
CA ALA A 23 13.86 -19.46 -13.62
C ALA A 23 14.93 -20.49 -14.00
N LEU A 24 15.79 -20.89 -13.06
CA LEU A 24 16.79 -21.94 -13.28
C LEU A 24 16.13 -23.28 -13.59
N THR A 25 15.09 -23.64 -12.85
CA THR A 25 14.31 -24.88 -13.10
C THR A 25 13.70 -24.88 -14.51
N ALA A 26 13.17 -23.76 -14.96
CA ALA A 26 12.63 -23.60 -16.31
C ALA A 26 13.73 -23.73 -17.38
N LEU A 27 14.91 -23.15 -17.17
CA LEU A 27 16.05 -23.28 -18.08
C LEU A 27 16.52 -24.75 -18.17
N VAL A 28 16.63 -25.45 -17.05
CA VAL A 28 17.00 -26.89 -17.03
C VAL A 28 15.92 -27.71 -17.71
N PHE A 29 14.65 -27.39 -17.51
CA PHE A 29 13.54 -28.09 -18.20
C PHE A 29 13.62 -27.92 -19.72
N LEU A 30 13.82 -26.68 -20.19
CA LEU A 30 14.00 -26.37 -21.62
C LEU A 30 15.24 -27.07 -22.20
N GLY A 31 16.37 -27.03 -21.49
CA GLY A 31 17.59 -27.76 -21.88
C GLY A 31 17.36 -29.28 -22.01
N ALA A 32 16.67 -29.89 -21.05
CA ALA A 32 16.33 -31.31 -21.10
C ALA A 32 15.41 -31.64 -22.29
N ALA A 33 14.45 -30.74 -22.60
CA ALA A 33 13.55 -30.88 -23.75
C ALA A 33 14.31 -30.82 -25.08
N VAL A 34 15.18 -29.82 -25.24
CA VAL A 34 16.01 -29.65 -26.45
C VAL A 34 16.96 -30.85 -26.66
N LEU A 35 17.58 -31.34 -25.59
CA LEU A 35 18.44 -32.48 -25.59
C LEU A 35 17.68 -33.83 -25.65
N ARG A 36 16.36 -33.80 -25.81
CA ARG A 36 15.46 -34.99 -25.88
C ARG A 36 15.58 -35.92 -24.67
N LYS A 37 15.94 -35.40 -23.49
CA LYS A 37 15.99 -36.14 -22.23
C LYS A 37 14.60 -36.19 -21.57
N THR A 38 13.63 -36.78 -22.29
CA THR A 38 12.21 -36.72 -21.93
C THR A 38 11.90 -37.39 -20.58
N SER A 39 12.71 -38.35 -20.15
CA SER A 39 12.57 -39.02 -18.83
C SER A 39 12.79 -38.09 -17.63
N LEU A 40 13.51 -36.95 -17.82
CA LEU A 40 13.76 -35.97 -16.78
C LEU A 40 12.65 -34.94 -16.66
N LEU A 41 11.89 -34.69 -17.73
CA LEU A 41 10.88 -33.60 -17.77
C LEU A 41 9.84 -33.72 -16.66
N PRO A 42 9.24 -34.90 -16.34
CA PRO A 42 8.26 -35.00 -15.26
C PRO A 42 8.86 -34.70 -13.90
N TRP A 43 10.11 -35.04 -13.65
CA TRP A 43 10.78 -34.75 -12.37
C TRP A 43 11.11 -33.25 -12.20
N ILE A 44 11.63 -32.62 -13.24
CA ILE A 44 11.95 -31.20 -13.22
C ILE A 44 10.66 -30.39 -13.14
N GLY A 45 9.64 -30.72 -13.92
CA GLY A 45 8.33 -30.08 -13.87
C GLY A 45 7.64 -30.29 -12.52
N GLY A 46 7.71 -31.52 -11.97
CA GLY A 46 7.17 -31.83 -10.64
C GLY A 46 7.86 -31.05 -9.53
N PHE A 47 9.18 -30.86 -9.61
CA PHE A 47 9.93 -30.02 -8.67
C PHE A 47 9.49 -28.57 -8.73
N GLY A 48 9.41 -27.98 -9.93
CA GLY A 48 8.91 -26.61 -10.10
C GLY A 48 7.48 -26.44 -9.59
N ALA A 49 6.59 -27.39 -9.92
CA ALA A 49 5.21 -27.36 -9.43
C ALA A 49 5.14 -27.45 -7.89
N LEU A 50 5.94 -28.31 -7.28
CA LEU A 50 6.01 -28.44 -5.82
C LEU A 50 6.42 -27.12 -5.15
N ILE A 51 7.42 -26.43 -5.69
CA ILE A 51 7.86 -25.14 -5.18
C ILE A 51 6.71 -24.12 -5.22
N VAL A 52 6.01 -24.01 -6.35
CA VAL A 52 4.89 -23.09 -6.51
C VAL A 52 3.76 -23.42 -5.53
N ILE A 53 3.42 -24.69 -5.36
CA ILE A 53 2.36 -25.14 -4.43
C ILE A 53 2.74 -24.81 -2.98
N LEU A 54 3.99 -25.08 -2.59
CA LEU A 54 4.47 -24.77 -1.24
C LEU A 54 4.44 -23.25 -0.97
N TYR A 55 4.89 -22.45 -1.93
CA TYR A 55 4.84 -20.99 -1.81
C TYR A 55 3.42 -20.48 -1.69
N ALA A 56 2.52 -20.90 -2.57
CA ALA A 56 1.11 -20.54 -2.51
C ALA A 56 0.47 -20.97 -1.18
N GLY A 57 0.83 -22.15 -0.68
CA GLY A 57 0.38 -22.65 0.62
C GLY A 57 0.80 -21.73 1.77
N VAL A 58 2.07 -21.28 1.79
CA VAL A 58 2.59 -20.35 2.80
C VAL A 58 1.90 -18.99 2.67
N LEU A 59 1.78 -18.45 1.45
CA LEU A 59 1.09 -17.18 1.18
C LEU A 59 -0.35 -17.18 1.70
N LEU A 60 -1.11 -18.22 1.39
CA LEU A 60 -2.50 -18.34 1.80
C LEU A 60 -2.65 -18.60 3.30
N ALA A 61 -1.76 -19.40 3.89
CA ALA A 61 -1.77 -19.67 5.33
C ALA A 61 -1.48 -18.40 6.14
N ASP A 62 -0.48 -17.62 5.73
CA ASP A 62 -0.16 -16.35 6.38
C ASP A 62 -1.33 -15.36 6.25
N SER A 63 -1.90 -15.24 5.05
CA SER A 63 -3.06 -14.39 4.80
C SER A 63 -4.27 -14.79 5.66
N ALA A 64 -4.53 -16.07 5.83
CA ALA A 64 -5.63 -16.57 6.66
C ALA A 64 -5.41 -16.30 8.16
N LEU A 65 -4.15 -16.24 8.62
CA LEU A 65 -3.78 -15.94 9.99
C LEU A 65 -3.67 -14.43 10.27
N SER A 66 -3.69 -13.60 9.24
CA SER A 66 -3.59 -12.14 9.36
C SER A 66 -4.75 -11.55 10.13
N ARG A 67 -4.52 -10.40 10.78
CA ARG A 67 -5.54 -9.70 11.57
C ARG A 67 -5.77 -8.30 11.04
N GLU A 68 -7.04 -7.93 10.92
CA GLU A 68 -7.41 -6.55 10.64
C GLU A 68 -7.02 -5.64 11.80
N ARG A 69 -6.45 -4.49 11.48
CA ARG A 69 -6.11 -3.47 12.47
C ARG A 69 -6.57 -2.10 11.97
N THR A 70 -7.06 -1.28 12.89
CA THR A 70 -7.37 0.13 12.64
C THR A 70 -6.44 1.00 13.48
N LEU A 71 -5.73 1.86 12.81
CA LEU A 71 -4.83 2.84 13.40
C LEU A 71 -5.61 4.09 13.79
N GLU A 72 -5.28 4.64 14.95
CA GLU A 72 -5.82 5.90 15.44
C GLU A 72 -5.11 7.09 14.80
N ARG A 73 -5.65 8.30 14.98
CA ARG A 73 -5.02 9.54 14.49
C ARG A 73 -3.60 9.69 15.04
N GLY A 74 -2.67 10.10 14.20
CA GLY A 74 -1.26 10.22 14.52
C GLY A 74 -0.49 8.89 14.62
N GLU A 75 -1.16 7.74 14.58
CA GLU A 75 -0.47 6.45 14.49
C GLU A 75 0.08 6.24 13.09
N LYS A 76 1.31 5.74 13.00
CA LYS A 76 2.05 5.59 11.75
C LYS A 76 1.92 4.20 11.17
N LYS A 77 1.71 4.14 9.86
CA LYS A 77 1.82 2.95 9.03
C LYS A 77 3.04 3.07 8.15
N TYR A 78 4.00 2.19 8.34
CA TYR A 78 5.22 2.13 7.53
C TYR A 78 5.00 1.29 6.28
N PHE A 79 5.59 1.74 5.19
CA PHE A 79 5.65 1.02 3.93
C PHE A 79 7.09 0.57 3.70
N CYS A 80 7.26 -0.72 3.52
CA CYS A 80 8.55 -1.37 3.48
C CYS A 80 8.68 -2.17 2.17
N GLU A 81 9.58 -1.75 1.31
CA GLU A 81 10.02 -2.55 0.17
C GLU A 81 11.26 -3.36 0.58
N ILE A 82 12.44 -2.73 0.64
CA ILE A 82 13.65 -3.33 1.18
C ILE A 82 13.90 -2.80 2.59
N ASP A 83 13.59 -1.54 2.81
CA ASP A 83 13.67 -0.85 4.10
C ASP A 83 12.41 -0.02 4.34
N CYS A 84 12.13 0.31 5.59
CA CYS A 84 10.89 0.93 6.01
C CYS A 84 11.10 2.42 6.30
N HIS A 85 11.26 3.22 5.26
CA HIS A 85 11.56 4.64 5.43
C HIS A 85 10.33 5.53 5.46
N LEU A 86 9.31 5.20 4.66
CA LEU A 86 8.13 6.03 4.53
C LEU A 86 7.03 5.57 5.47
N ALA A 87 6.49 6.52 6.22
CA ALA A 87 5.32 6.31 7.06
C ALA A 87 4.21 7.29 6.68
N TYR A 88 2.99 6.81 6.82
CA TYR A 88 1.78 7.61 6.65
C TYR A 88 0.99 7.62 7.95
N SER A 89 0.40 8.78 8.28
CA SER A 89 -0.51 8.94 9.42
C SER A 89 -1.65 9.87 9.07
N VAL A 90 -2.85 9.59 9.59
CA VAL A 90 -3.97 10.52 9.52
C VAL A 90 -3.85 11.48 10.70
N GLU A 91 -3.63 12.75 10.40
CA GLU A 91 -3.49 13.77 11.44
C GLU A 91 -4.83 14.33 11.86
N ASP A 92 -5.73 14.54 10.87
CA ASP A 92 -7.05 15.13 11.12
C ASP A 92 -8.08 14.72 10.07
N VAL A 93 -9.35 14.76 10.46
CA VAL A 93 -10.51 14.60 9.56
C VAL A 93 -11.51 15.69 9.86
N GLU A 94 -11.71 16.58 8.91
CA GLU A 94 -12.68 17.67 8.95
C GLU A 94 -13.92 17.27 8.16
N LEU A 95 -15.11 17.53 8.72
CA LEU A 95 -16.38 17.30 8.04
C LEU A 95 -16.94 18.60 7.52
N SER A 96 -17.38 18.64 6.27
CA SER A 96 -17.97 19.84 5.66
C SER A 96 -19.06 19.49 4.67
N ASP A 97 -20.09 20.31 4.57
CA ASP A 97 -21.12 20.14 3.55
C ASP A 97 -20.72 20.79 2.22
N THR A 98 -19.72 21.71 2.27
CA THR A 98 -19.21 22.42 1.10
C THR A 98 -17.69 22.57 1.15
N VAL A 99 -17.04 22.58 -0.03
CA VAL A 99 -15.63 22.95 -0.17
C VAL A 99 -15.47 23.97 -1.30
N GLY A 100 -14.36 24.68 -1.31
CA GLY A 100 -14.04 25.67 -2.34
C GLY A 100 -14.28 27.11 -1.91
N PRO A 101 -14.11 28.08 -2.84
CA PRO A 101 -14.29 29.48 -2.55
C PRO A 101 -15.75 29.81 -2.18
N PRO A 102 -16.00 30.79 -1.28
CA PRO A 102 -17.36 31.16 -0.87
C PRO A 102 -18.29 31.56 -2.04
N GLN A 103 -17.70 32.06 -3.13
CA GLN A 103 -18.44 32.51 -4.32
C GLN A 103 -18.88 31.32 -5.22
N GLN A 104 -18.18 30.20 -5.14
CA GLN A 104 -18.46 29.00 -5.92
C GLN A 104 -18.25 27.74 -5.06
N PRO A 105 -19.07 27.54 -4.01
CA PRO A 105 -18.94 26.38 -3.14
C PRO A 105 -19.35 25.11 -3.89
N LEU A 106 -18.51 24.08 -3.82
CA LEU A 106 -18.84 22.74 -4.27
C LEU A 106 -19.52 21.98 -3.12
N ARG A 107 -20.79 21.61 -3.30
CA ARG A 107 -21.54 20.83 -2.32
C ARG A 107 -21.25 19.34 -2.46
N ALA A 108 -21.22 18.65 -1.33
CA ALA A 108 -21.22 17.19 -1.30
C ALA A 108 -22.61 16.64 -1.70
N ASN A 109 -22.67 15.44 -2.23
CA ASN A 109 -23.94 14.69 -2.33
C ASN A 109 -24.38 14.17 -0.95
N GLY A 110 -23.41 13.82 -0.10
CA GLY A 110 -23.59 13.52 1.31
C GLY A 110 -22.87 14.53 2.17
N ARG A 111 -21.64 14.22 2.58
CA ARG A 111 -20.77 15.10 3.36
C ARG A 111 -19.31 14.91 2.95
N TRP A 112 -18.59 16.00 2.79
CA TRP A 112 -17.14 15.96 2.58
C TRP A 112 -16.43 15.50 3.85
N HIS A 113 -15.63 14.45 3.73
CA HIS A 113 -14.62 14.07 4.69
C HIS A 113 -13.26 14.56 4.15
N LEU A 114 -12.71 15.59 4.77
CA LEU A 114 -11.43 16.18 4.40
C LEU A 114 -10.36 15.55 5.28
N VAL A 115 -9.62 14.61 4.73
CA VAL A 115 -8.61 13.85 5.45
C VAL A 115 -7.24 14.48 5.23
N ARG A 116 -6.57 14.85 6.32
CA ARG A 116 -5.20 15.31 6.31
C ARG A 116 -4.27 14.13 6.56
N LEU A 117 -3.63 13.68 5.49
CA LEU A 117 -2.69 12.56 5.50
C LEU A 117 -1.28 13.11 5.49
N LYS A 118 -0.48 12.77 6.51
CA LYS A 118 0.93 13.14 6.60
C LYS A 118 1.79 12.01 6.06
N THR A 119 2.71 12.37 5.17
CA THR A 119 3.81 11.51 4.71
C THR A 119 5.07 11.94 5.45
N TRP A 120 5.79 10.98 6.03
CA TRP A 120 7.02 11.23 6.78
C TRP A 120 8.11 10.26 6.37
N PHE A 121 9.33 10.79 6.16
CA PHE A 121 10.51 10.01 5.91
C PHE A 121 11.31 9.81 7.20
N ASP A 122 11.28 8.59 7.75
CA ASP A 122 11.95 8.27 9.01
C ASP A 122 13.47 8.17 8.81
N PRO A 123 14.27 9.07 9.40
CA PRO A 123 15.71 9.03 9.27
C PRO A 123 16.36 7.88 10.06
N LYS A 124 15.64 7.27 11.01
CA LYS A 124 16.19 6.21 11.88
C LYS A 124 16.37 4.87 11.15
N THR A 125 15.63 4.68 10.07
CA THR A 125 15.59 3.40 9.34
C THR A 125 16.53 3.37 8.15
N ILE A 126 17.23 4.47 7.86
CA ILE A 126 18.13 4.59 6.71
C ILE A 126 19.55 4.08 7.05
N SER A 127 20.20 3.48 6.03
CA SER A 127 21.62 3.17 6.14
C SER A 127 22.45 4.46 6.24
N PRO A 128 23.50 4.49 7.09
CA PRO A 128 24.41 5.64 7.16
C PRO A 128 25.07 6.03 5.80
N ARG A 129 25.06 5.10 4.85
CA ARG A 129 25.67 5.32 3.51
C ARG A 129 24.67 5.85 2.47
N ARG A 130 23.38 5.93 2.79
CA ARG A 130 22.36 6.39 1.84
C ARG A 130 22.54 7.87 1.47
N GLY A 131 23.04 8.67 2.39
CA GLY A 131 23.11 10.11 2.22
C GLY A 131 21.74 10.80 2.31
N ASP A 132 21.71 12.07 1.92
CA ASP A 132 20.58 12.98 2.13
C ASP A 132 19.78 13.24 0.84
N SER A 133 19.91 12.39 -0.18
CA SER A 133 19.17 12.56 -1.44
C SER A 133 17.67 12.31 -1.22
N PRO A 134 16.79 13.09 -1.92
CA PRO A 134 15.36 12.90 -1.78
C PRO A 134 14.92 11.53 -2.30
N LEU A 135 13.86 11.00 -1.69
CA LEU A 135 13.13 9.82 -2.13
C LEU A 135 11.78 10.28 -2.70
N THR A 136 11.42 9.81 -3.88
CA THR A 136 10.07 9.95 -4.43
C THR A 136 9.25 8.76 -3.97
N PRO A 137 8.17 8.97 -3.19
CA PRO A 137 7.28 7.88 -2.78
C PRO A 137 6.64 7.22 -4.00
N ASN A 138 6.49 5.90 -3.95
CA ASN A 138 5.71 5.16 -4.95
C ASN A 138 4.24 5.60 -4.90
N PRO A 139 3.50 5.50 -6.03
CA PRO A 139 2.07 5.75 -6.04
C PRO A 139 1.34 4.93 -4.98
N ARG A 140 0.33 5.53 -4.33
CA ARG A 140 -0.48 4.88 -3.31
C ARG A 140 -1.92 4.78 -3.76
N VAL A 141 -2.53 3.65 -3.48
CA VAL A 141 -3.98 3.49 -3.54
C VAL A 141 -4.58 4.05 -2.26
N VAL A 142 -5.45 5.05 -2.39
CA VAL A 142 -6.11 5.67 -1.23
C VAL A 142 -7.61 5.70 -1.45
N TYR A 143 -8.38 5.16 -0.51
CA TYR A 143 -9.84 5.22 -0.54
C TYR A 143 -10.43 5.12 0.87
N VAL A 144 -11.64 5.59 1.02
CA VAL A 144 -12.45 5.35 2.22
C VAL A 144 -13.39 4.18 1.96
N ARG A 145 -13.60 3.32 2.96
CA ARG A 145 -14.57 2.22 2.93
C ARG A 145 -15.47 2.28 4.13
N ASP A 146 -16.77 2.14 3.90
CA ASP A 146 -17.77 2.05 4.97
C ASP A 146 -17.96 0.60 5.48
N ALA A 147 -18.74 0.43 6.54
CA ALA A 147 -19.03 -0.89 7.11
C ALA A 147 -19.89 -1.78 6.19
N LEU A 148 -20.54 -1.22 5.17
CA LEU A 148 -21.32 -1.94 4.17
C LEU A 148 -20.44 -2.42 3.02
N GLY A 149 -19.18 -1.97 2.97
CA GLY A 149 -18.21 -2.35 1.97
C GLY A 149 -18.13 -1.42 0.77
N HIS A 150 -18.90 -0.32 0.74
CA HIS A 150 -18.80 0.68 -0.32
C HIS A 150 -17.46 1.40 -0.25
N ARG A 151 -16.88 1.64 -1.42
CA ARG A 151 -15.59 2.31 -1.59
C ARG A 151 -15.81 3.70 -2.17
N TYR A 152 -15.15 4.70 -1.57
CA TYR A 152 -15.20 6.10 -1.95
C TYR A 152 -13.78 6.56 -2.27
N GLU A 153 -13.57 7.02 -3.50
CA GLU A 153 -12.28 7.55 -3.98
C GLU A 153 -12.14 9.03 -3.65
N PRO A 154 -10.90 9.56 -3.58
CA PRO A 154 -10.67 10.98 -3.46
C PRO A 154 -11.27 11.75 -4.65
N SER A 155 -11.98 12.84 -4.38
CA SER A 155 -12.59 13.68 -5.40
C SER A 155 -11.60 14.70 -5.96
N GLU A 156 -11.18 14.55 -7.21
CA GLU A 156 -10.34 15.52 -7.91
C GLU A 156 -11.01 16.90 -7.98
N LYS A 157 -12.33 16.95 -8.20
CA LYS A 157 -13.10 18.20 -8.25
C LYS A 157 -13.04 18.94 -6.91
N ALA A 158 -13.17 18.22 -5.80
CA ALA A 158 -13.06 18.80 -4.48
C ALA A 158 -11.62 19.26 -4.19
N GLY A 159 -10.60 18.51 -4.62
CA GLY A 159 -9.20 18.92 -4.54
C GLY A 159 -8.92 20.22 -5.29
N ALA A 160 -9.45 20.36 -6.50
CA ALA A 160 -9.35 21.60 -7.27
C ALA A 160 -10.08 22.78 -6.59
N ALA A 161 -11.27 22.54 -6.04
CA ALA A 161 -12.02 23.56 -5.30
C ALA A 161 -11.29 24.00 -4.02
N LEU A 162 -10.70 23.08 -3.28
CA LEU A 162 -9.87 23.37 -2.10
C LEU A 162 -8.65 24.21 -2.48
N THR A 163 -7.97 23.87 -3.57
CA THR A 163 -6.85 24.68 -4.09
C THR A 163 -7.28 26.09 -4.45
N ALA A 164 -8.42 26.25 -5.12
CA ALA A 164 -8.98 27.57 -5.45
C ALA A 164 -9.39 28.38 -4.20
N ALA A 165 -9.69 27.70 -3.09
CA ALA A 165 -9.96 28.31 -1.78
C ALA A 165 -8.69 28.61 -0.95
N GLY A 166 -7.49 28.47 -1.53
CA GLY A 166 -6.22 28.71 -0.84
C GLY A 166 -5.79 27.56 0.09
N ARG A 167 -6.36 26.37 -0.07
CA ARG A 167 -5.98 25.14 0.66
C ARG A 167 -5.38 24.11 -0.32
N PRO A 168 -4.19 24.37 -0.89
CA PRO A 168 -3.56 23.44 -1.83
C PRO A 168 -3.17 22.15 -1.12
N SER A 169 -3.22 21.04 -1.86
CA SER A 169 -2.80 19.72 -1.40
C SER A 169 -1.45 19.37 -2.01
N THR A 170 -0.52 18.89 -1.20
CA THR A 170 0.74 18.32 -1.69
C THR A 170 0.47 16.92 -2.27
N PRO A 171 0.99 16.58 -3.47
CA PRO A 171 0.85 15.24 -4.02
C PRO A 171 1.48 14.17 -3.12
N LEU A 172 0.89 12.97 -3.06
CA LEU A 172 1.43 11.83 -2.30
C LEU A 172 2.80 11.36 -2.82
N THR A 173 3.15 11.71 -4.05
CA THR A 173 4.42 11.39 -4.70
C THR A 173 5.45 12.53 -4.61
N GLN A 174 5.21 13.55 -3.76
CA GLN A 174 6.16 14.64 -3.56
C GLN A 174 7.47 14.09 -2.99
N PRO A 175 8.63 14.35 -3.65
CA PRO A 175 9.93 13.94 -3.12
C PRO A 175 10.21 14.57 -1.75
N LEU A 176 10.81 13.79 -0.84
CA LEU A 176 11.19 14.26 0.48
C LEU A 176 12.52 13.64 0.92
N ARG A 177 13.26 14.37 1.76
CA ARG A 177 14.55 13.96 2.33
C ARG A 177 14.36 13.28 3.69
N PRO A 178 15.36 12.55 4.18
CA PRO A 178 15.33 12.00 5.53
C PRO A 178 14.97 13.05 6.60
N GLY A 179 13.99 12.76 7.44
CA GLY A 179 13.49 13.68 8.47
C GLY A 179 12.42 14.66 8.00
N GLU A 180 12.23 14.84 6.69
CA GLU A 180 11.17 15.70 6.17
C GLU A 180 9.79 15.03 6.21
N SER A 181 8.76 15.87 6.19
CA SER A 181 7.37 15.43 6.06
C SER A 181 6.56 16.49 5.32
N TYR A 182 5.46 16.05 4.71
CA TYR A 182 4.45 16.94 4.12
C TYR A 182 3.05 16.40 4.39
N GLU A 183 2.06 17.24 4.17
CA GLU A 183 0.66 16.90 4.33
C GLU A 183 -0.06 16.92 2.98
N THR A 184 -0.87 15.88 2.74
CA THR A 184 -1.77 15.77 1.61
C THR A 184 -3.19 15.89 2.11
N LEU A 185 -3.96 16.83 1.55
CA LEU A 185 -5.37 17.02 1.88
C LEU A 185 -6.22 16.29 0.83
N LEU A 186 -6.96 15.28 1.27
CA LEU A 186 -7.83 14.47 0.43
C LEU A 186 -9.30 14.70 0.80
N ALA A 187 -10.17 14.82 -0.19
CA ALA A 187 -11.60 15.04 0.02
C ALA A 187 -12.40 13.85 -0.52
N PHE A 188 -13.25 13.27 0.32
CA PHE A 188 -14.13 12.15 -0.01
C PHE A 188 -15.58 12.56 0.19
N ASP A 189 -16.45 12.29 -0.78
CA ASP A 189 -17.90 12.52 -0.67
C ASP A 189 -18.57 11.23 -0.13
N LEU A 190 -18.91 11.23 1.15
CA LEU A 190 -19.55 10.09 1.79
C LEU A 190 -21.03 10.39 2.07
N PRO A 191 -21.93 9.40 1.98
CA PRO A 191 -23.28 9.52 2.50
C PRO A 191 -23.27 9.96 3.96
N VAL A 192 -24.21 10.80 4.38
CA VAL A 192 -24.30 11.32 5.76
C VAL A 192 -24.37 10.18 6.79
N GLU A 193 -24.98 9.07 6.41
CA GLU A 193 -25.16 7.88 7.24
C GLU A 193 -24.09 6.80 7.01
N ALA A 194 -22.96 7.11 6.32
CA ALA A 194 -21.89 6.14 6.08
C ALA A 194 -21.34 5.59 7.40
N PRO A 195 -21.73 4.35 7.81
CA PRO A 195 -21.41 3.88 9.14
C PRO A 195 -19.92 3.45 9.20
N ARG A 196 -19.23 3.86 10.26
CA ARG A 196 -17.87 3.38 10.61
C ARG A 196 -16.91 3.38 9.43
N SER A 197 -16.85 4.48 8.68
CA SER A 197 -15.94 4.63 7.56
C SER A 197 -14.48 4.60 8.03
N ARG A 198 -13.60 3.99 7.21
CA ARG A 198 -12.17 3.84 7.48
C ARG A 198 -11.37 4.17 6.22
N LEU A 199 -10.25 4.86 6.38
CA LEU A 199 -9.35 5.18 5.28
C LEU A 199 -8.36 4.02 5.06
N TYR A 200 -8.17 3.66 3.82
CA TYR A 200 -7.11 2.77 3.37
C TYR A 200 -6.03 3.56 2.63
N VAL A 201 -4.79 3.26 2.95
CA VAL A 201 -3.61 3.68 2.18
C VAL A 201 -2.82 2.40 1.92
N GLY A 202 -2.63 2.04 0.66
CA GLY A 202 -1.96 0.81 0.24
C GLY A 202 -1.00 1.02 -0.90
N ASP A 203 -0.33 -0.04 -1.30
CA ASP A 203 0.54 -0.06 -2.47
C ASP A 203 -0.26 -0.26 -3.76
N ASP A 204 0.21 0.36 -4.86
CA ASP A 204 -0.35 0.20 -6.21
C ASP A 204 0.55 -0.71 -7.08
N ASP A 205 1.44 -1.48 -6.46
CA ASP A 205 2.33 -2.40 -7.17
C ASP A 205 1.73 -3.81 -7.20
N PRO A 206 1.43 -4.38 -8.39
CA PRO A 206 0.87 -5.72 -8.50
C PRO A 206 1.79 -6.83 -7.95
N VAL A 207 3.11 -6.61 -7.83
CA VAL A 207 4.03 -7.57 -7.25
C VAL A 207 3.73 -7.82 -5.77
N THR A 208 3.19 -6.83 -5.07
CA THR A 208 2.85 -6.94 -3.64
C THR A 208 1.78 -8.01 -3.36
N PHE A 209 0.93 -8.35 -4.35
CA PHE A 209 -0.02 -9.47 -4.24
C PHE A 209 0.65 -10.83 -4.04
N LEU A 210 1.90 -10.95 -4.43
CA LEU A 210 2.65 -12.20 -4.34
C LEU A 210 3.57 -12.25 -3.11
N LEU A 211 3.67 -11.19 -2.31
CA LEU A 211 4.54 -11.15 -1.15
C LEU A 211 3.84 -11.72 0.10
N VAL A 212 4.44 -12.73 0.72
CA VAL A 212 3.92 -13.31 1.98
C VAL A 212 3.89 -12.23 3.07
N GLY A 213 2.76 -12.11 3.77
CA GLY A 213 2.58 -11.12 4.85
C GLY A 213 2.32 -9.70 4.38
N HIS A 214 2.18 -9.48 3.08
CA HIS A 214 1.80 -8.17 2.56
C HIS A 214 0.27 -8.01 2.57
N GLU A 215 -0.22 -6.86 2.97
CA GLU A 215 -1.67 -6.60 3.10
C GLU A 215 -2.43 -6.61 1.77
N GLU A 216 -1.73 -6.54 0.62
CA GLU A 216 -2.33 -6.70 -0.70
C GLU A 216 -2.38 -8.17 -1.16
N SER A 217 -1.74 -9.10 -0.43
CA SER A 217 -1.82 -10.52 -0.73
C SER A 217 -3.25 -11.04 -0.68
N PRO A 218 -3.62 -12.05 -1.50
CA PRO A 218 -4.96 -12.60 -1.53
C PRO A 218 -5.46 -13.02 -0.14
N PHE A 219 -6.66 -12.57 0.23
CA PHE A 219 -7.32 -12.82 1.53
C PHE A 219 -6.62 -12.23 2.76
N HIS A 220 -5.51 -11.52 2.61
CA HIS A 220 -4.86 -10.85 3.73
C HIS A 220 -5.75 -9.73 4.28
N ARG A 221 -5.75 -9.58 5.61
CA ARG A 221 -6.51 -8.53 6.30
C ARG A 221 -5.77 -7.20 6.23
N LYS A 222 -6.51 -6.13 5.92
CA LYS A 222 -5.93 -4.79 5.69
C LYS A 222 -5.74 -4.01 6.98
N ILE A 223 -4.78 -3.07 6.93
CA ILE A 223 -4.53 -2.09 7.98
C ILE A 223 -5.20 -0.79 7.57
N TRP A 224 -6.13 -0.34 8.38
CA TRP A 224 -6.96 0.84 8.14
C TRP A 224 -6.52 1.99 9.02
N PHE A 225 -6.90 3.20 8.66
CA PHE A 225 -6.90 4.36 9.54
C PHE A 225 -8.33 4.71 9.91
N ARG A 226 -8.51 5.23 11.13
CA ARG A 226 -9.78 5.81 11.55
C ARG A 226 -10.05 7.09 10.75
N ASN A 227 -11.21 7.13 10.09
CA ASN A 227 -11.69 8.27 9.31
C ASN A 227 -12.68 9.09 10.14
#